data_e0eedb97b34ee5c6cba6619b634d5688
#
_entry.id   e0eedb97b34ee5c6cba6619b634d5688
#
_cell.length_a   1.000
_cell.length_b   1.000
_cell.length_c   1.000
_cell.angle_alpha   90.00
_cell.angle_beta   90.00
_cell.angle_gamma   90.00
#
_symmetry.space_group_name_H-M   'P 1'
#
loop_
_entity.id
_entity.type
_entity.pdbx_description
1 polymer ?
#
loop_
_entity_poly.entity_id
_entity_poly.type
_entity_poly.pdbx_seq_one_letter_code
_entity_poly.pdbx_strand_id
1 'polypeptide(L)'
;MSAFDDLADLRPLGIWDGVLARVVDGDRVTFAVVELEPGSRVAEHSHDNEQLGLVVRGTVSFRVGDETRDLGPGGTWHIPPNAPHEVHAGPEGAIVIDAFGPARADWAAIERLDPQEPLWPTR
;
A
#
# COMPACT_ATOMS: atom_id res chain seq x y z
N MET A 1 -15.52 -11.62 18.37
CA MET A 1 -14.68 -11.04 17.32
C MET A 1 -15.01 -11.68 15.98
N SER A 2 -15.28 -10.89 14.98
CA SER A 2 -15.58 -11.40 13.64
C SER A 2 -14.28 -11.63 12.86
N ALA A 3 -14.29 -12.65 11.99
CA ALA A 3 -13.21 -12.86 11.04
C ALA A 3 -13.35 -11.98 9.79
N PHE A 4 -14.44 -11.21 9.67
CA PHE A 4 -14.79 -10.47 8.47
C PHE A 4 -14.92 -8.98 8.73
N ASP A 5 -14.51 -8.18 7.76
CA ASP A 5 -14.71 -6.75 7.71
C ASP A 5 -15.10 -6.34 6.29
N ASP A 6 -15.60 -5.11 6.16
CA ASP A 6 -15.79 -4.48 4.86
C ASP A 6 -14.75 -3.36 4.74
N LEU A 7 -14.13 -3.25 3.59
CA LEU A 7 -13.09 -2.23 3.38
C LEU A 7 -13.59 -0.83 3.71
N ALA A 8 -14.86 -0.53 3.40
CA ALA A 8 -15.46 0.78 3.67
C ALA A 8 -15.54 1.11 5.15
N ASP A 9 -15.54 0.10 6.03
CA ASP A 9 -15.62 0.28 7.48
C ASP A 9 -14.25 0.42 8.13
N LEU A 10 -13.18 0.19 7.39
CA LEU A 10 -11.82 0.32 7.91
C LEU A 10 -11.38 1.78 7.84
N ARG A 11 -11.02 2.35 8.97
CA ARG A 11 -10.49 3.71 9.03
C ARG A 11 -9.07 3.71 8.43
N PRO A 12 -8.79 4.61 7.48
CA PRO A 12 -7.48 4.59 6.81
C PRO A 12 -6.35 5.11 7.70
N LEU A 13 -5.14 4.65 7.39
CA LEU A 13 -3.89 5.18 7.93
C LEU A 13 -3.28 6.14 6.90
N GLY A 14 -2.86 7.32 7.34
CA GLY A 14 -2.05 8.21 6.54
C GLY A 14 -0.58 7.80 6.66
N ILE A 15 -0.13 6.90 5.80
CA ILE A 15 1.23 6.34 5.92
C ILE A 15 2.31 7.24 5.31
N TRP A 16 1.94 8.04 4.32
CA TRP A 16 2.77 9.08 3.69
C TRP A 16 1.86 10.21 3.23
N ASP A 17 2.46 11.36 2.91
CA ASP A 17 1.72 12.46 2.33
C ASP A 17 1.08 12.02 0.99
N GLY A 18 -0.24 12.13 0.89
CA GLY A 18 -0.99 11.68 -0.29
C GLY A 18 -1.19 10.18 -0.40
N VAL A 19 -0.90 9.41 0.65
CA VAL A 19 -1.01 7.95 0.62
C VAL A 19 -1.80 7.43 1.82
N LEU A 20 -2.91 6.78 1.53
CA LEU A 20 -3.80 6.20 2.54
C LEU A 20 -3.80 4.69 2.43
N ALA A 21 -3.70 4.01 3.56
CA ALA A 21 -3.77 2.55 3.61
C ALA A 21 -4.91 2.09 4.50
N ARG A 22 -5.72 1.18 3.99
CA ARG A 22 -6.70 0.43 4.78
C ARG A 22 -6.14 -0.96 5.00
N VAL A 23 -6.07 -1.36 6.26
CA VAL A 23 -5.20 -2.45 6.69
C VAL A 23 -6.01 -3.54 7.36
N VAL A 24 -5.74 -4.78 6.97
CA VAL A 24 -6.19 -5.97 7.68
C VAL A 24 -4.95 -6.63 8.27
N ASP A 25 -4.88 -6.66 9.60
CA ASP A 25 -3.74 -7.22 10.30
C ASP A 25 -4.02 -8.66 10.73
N GLY A 26 -3.12 -9.55 10.36
CA GLY A 26 -3.03 -10.89 10.92
C GLY A 26 -1.90 -10.96 11.95
N ASP A 27 -1.68 -12.15 12.50
CA ASP A 27 -0.59 -12.37 13.45
C ASP A 27 0.77 -12.37 12.75
N ARG A 28 0.81 -12.85 11.50
CA ARG A 28 2.06 -13.05 10.76
C ARG A 28 2.15 -12.22 9.49
N VAL A 29 1.04 -11.67 9.03
CA VAL A 29 0.98 -10.90 7.80
C VAL A 29 0.11 -9.68 7.99
N THR A 30 0.42 -8.62 7.26
CA THR A 30 -0.42 -7.44 7.09
C THR A 30 -0.81 -7.33 5.63
N PHE A 31 -2.08 -7.10 5.38
CA PHE A 31 -2.63 -6.87 4.05
C PHE A 31 -3.15 -5.43 4.00
N ALA A 32 -2.83 -4.72 2.93
CA ALA A 32 -3.24 -3.32 2.80
C ALA A 32 -3.77 -3.03 1.41
N VAL A 33 -4.88 -2.28 1.35
CA VAL A 33 -5.33 -1.63 0.13
C VAL A 33 -4.93 -0.17 0.23
N VAL A 34 -4.10 0.29 -0.70
CA VAL A 34 -3.43 1.58 -0.62
C VAL A 34 -3.89 2.48 -1.75
N GLU A 35 -4.31 3.69 -1.38
CA GLU A 35 -4.68 4.75 -2.32
C GLU A 35 -3.53 5.74 -2.39
N LEU A 36 -3.00 5.94 -3.61
CA LEU A 36 -1.98 6.95 -3.88
C LEU A 36 -2.61 8.08 -4.69
N GLU A 37 -2.57 9.31 -4.15
CA GLU A 37 -3.03 10.48 -4.88
C GLU A 37 -2.22 10.71 -6.14
N PRO A 38 -2.82 11.38 -7.17
CA PRO A 38 -2.06 11.74 -8.37
C PRO A 38 -0.74 12.43 -8.04
N GLY A 39 0.35 11.92 -8.60
CA GLY A 39 1.69 12.49 -8.42
C GLY A 39 2.30 12.30 -7.04
N SER A 40 1.65 11.57 -6.14
CA SER A 40 2.22 11.32 -4.82
C SER A 40 3.46 10.43 -4.90
N ARG A 41 4.31 10.54 -3.89
CA ARG A 41 5.58 9.83 -3.85
C ARG A 41 5.79 9.22 -2.49
N VAL A 42 6.13 7.93 -2.47
CA VAL A 42 6.69 7.29 -1.28
C VAL A 42 8.20 7.28 -1.49
N ALA A 43 8.92 8.08 -0.69
CA ALA A 43 10.38 8.23 -0.83
C ALA A 43 11.10 6.92 -0.56
N GLU A 44 12.32 6.80 -1.07
CA GLU A 44 13.14 5.61 -0.86
C GLU A 44 13.21 5.25 0.62
N HIS A 45 12.90 4.01 0.92
CA HIS A 45 12.95 3.45 2.26
C HIS A 45 13.15 1.94 2.19
N SER A 46 13.38 1.32 3.32
CA SER A 46 13.48 -0.12 3.46
C SER A 46 12.89 -0.56 4.80
N HIS A 47 12.53 -1.81 4.89
CA HIS A 47 12.03 -2.44 6.10
C HIS A 47 12.33 -3.93 6.07
N ASP A 48 12.30 -4.59 7.21
CA ASP A 48 12.61 -6.01 7.30
C ASP A 48 11.45 -6.90 6.84
N ASN A 49 10.24 -6.34 6.66
CA ASN A 49 9.13 -7.08 6.09
C ASN A 49 9.39 -7.36 4.61
N GLU A 50 9.18 -8.61 4.20
CA GLU A 50 9.02 -8.91 2.78
C GLU A 50 7.69 -8.32 2.31
N GLN A 51 7.66 -7.78 1.09
CA GLN A 51 6.48 -7.13 0.55
C GLN A 51 6.16 -7.66 -0.84
N LEU A 52 4.90 -8.04 -1.03
CA LEU A 52 4.36 -8.43 -2.34
C LEU A 52 3.20 -7.49 -2.66
N GLY A 53 3.05 -7.16 -3.93
CA GLY A 53 1.92 -6.30 -4.28
C GLY A 53 1.57 -6.31 -5.74
N LEU A 54 0.48 -5.60 -6.06
CA LEU A 54 0.03 -5.41 -7.43
C LEU A 54 -0.77 -4.12 -7.58
N VAL A 55 -0.77 -3.59 -8.81
CA VAL A 55 -1.62 -2.46 -9.18
C VAL A 55 -3.02 -2.96 -9.50
N VAL A 56 -4.03 -2.36 -8.87
CA VAL A 56 -5.45 -2.62 -9.17
C VAL A 56 -5.97 -1.62 -10.18
N ARG A 57 -5.62 -0.35 -10.01
CA ARG A 57 -6.08 0.74 -10.88
C ARG A 57 -5.05 1.85 -10.92
N GLY A 58 -4.96 2.56 -12.05
CA GLY A 58 -4.01 3.63 -12.23
C GLY A 58 -2.62 3.12 -12.61
N THR A 59 -1.60 3.96 -12.41
CA THR A 59 -0.23 3.64 -12.78
C THR A 59 0.75 4.09 -11.70
N VAL A 60 1.86 3.38 -11.62
CA VAL A 60 2.98 3.74 -10.73
C VAL A 60 4.30 3.55 -11.48
N SER A 61 5.30 4.37 -11.12
CA SER A 61 6.69 4.11 -11.45
C SER A 61 7.33 3.57 -10.17
N PHE A 62 7.79 2.33 -10.21
CA PHE A 62 8.25 1.61 -9.02
C PHE A 62 9.70 1.20 -9.18
N ARG A 63 10.52 1.50 -8.17
CA ARG A 63 11.92 1.08 -8.14
C ARG A 63 12.15 0.17 -6.94
N VAL A 64 12.76 -0.98 -7.21
CA VAL A 64 13.22 -1.93 -6.18
C VAL A 64 14.70 -2.17 -6.43
N GLY A 65 15.56 -1.79 -5.49
CA GLY A 65 17.00 -1.82 -5.72
C GLY A 65 17.38 -0.95 -6.92
N ASP A 66 17.99 -1.55 -7.92
CA ASP A 66 18.43 -0.85 -9.14
C ASP A 66 17.43 -0.98 -10.29
N GLU A 67 16.33 -1.71 -10.11
CA GLU A 67 15.35 -1.95 -11.16
C GLU A 67 14.17 -1.01 -11.04
N THR A 68 13.84 -0.31 -12.12
CA THR A 68 12.68 0.58 -12.20
C THR A 68 11.74 0.12 -13.31
N ARG A 69 10.45 0.09 -13.01
CA ARG A 69 9.40 -0.25 -13.98
C ARG A 69 8.21 0.69 -13.84
N ASP A 70 7.62 1.02 -14.98
CA ASP A 70 6.30 1.64 -15.02
C ASP A 70 5.27 0.51 -15.07
N LEU A 71 4.32 0.54 -14.14
CA LEU A 71 3.33 -0.52 -13.97
C LEU A 71 1.92 0.05 -14.05
N GLY A 72 1.07 -0.63 -14.80
CA GLY A 72 -0.37 -0.43 -14.81
C GLY A 72 -1.08 -1.60 -14.15
N PRO A 73 -2.43 -1.67 -14.25
CA PRO A 73 -3.22 -2.72 -13.62
C PRO A 73 -2.71 -4.13 -13.96
N GLY A 74 -2.52 -4.95 -12.93
CA GLY A 74 -1.94 -6.29 -13.05
C GLY A 74 -0.42 -6.33 -12.92
N GLY A 75 0.27 -5.18 -12.90
CA GLY A 75 1.70 -5.13 -12.61
C GLY A 75 1.96 -5.52 -11.16
N THR A 76 2.99 -6.33 -10.92
CA THR A 76 3.29 -6.86 -9.60
C THR A 76 4.71 -6.55 -9.18
N TRP A 77 4.96 -6.63 -7.87
CA TRP A 77 6.31 -6.51 -7.31
C TRP A 77 6.54 -7.51 -6.19
N HIS A 78 7.81 -7.86 -6.06
CA HIS A 78 8.34 -8.61 -4.92
C HIS A 78 9.50 -7.81 -4.36
N ILE A 79 9.38 -7.38 -3.12
CA ILE A 79 10.42 -6.62 -2.42
C ILE A 79 10.98 -7.51 -1.33
N PRO A 80 12.23 -8.01 -1.49
CA PRO A 80 12.88 -8.78 -0.43
C PRO A 80 13.06 -7.96 0.85
N PRO A 81 13.22 -8.61 2.00
CA PRO A 81 13.54 -7.90 3.23
C PRO A 81 14.72 -6.95 3.06
N ASN A 82 14.55 -5.72 3.53
CA ASN A 82 15.58 -4.67 3.55
C ASN A 82 16.01 -4.13 2.18
N ALA A 83 15.39 -4.55 1.07
CA ALA A 83 15.67 -3.98 -0.23
C ALA A 83 15.14 -2.53 -0.31
N PRO A 84 15.96 -1.56 -0.70
CA PRO A 84 15.49 -0.18 -0.83
C PRO A 84 14.50 -0.07 -1.99
N HIS A 85 13.42 0.69 -1.77
CA HIS A 85 12.40 0.86 -2.80
C HIS A 85 11.73 2.22 -2.69
N GLU A 86 11.14 2.64 -3.81
CA GLU A 86 10.51 3.94 -3.97
C GLU A 86 9.39 3.82 -4.98
N VAL A 87 8.28 4.53 -4.78
CA VAL A 87 7.18 4.52 -5.72
C VAL A 87 6.67 5.93 -5.99
N HIS A 88 6.35 6.21 -7.26
CA HIS A 88 5.71 7.44 -7.70
C HIS A 88 4.39 7.10 -8.36
N ALA A 89 3.29 7.68 -7.90
CA ALA A 89 2.01 7.53 -8.56
C ALA A 89 1.97 8.33 -9.86
N GLY A 90 1.30 7.78 -10.85
CA GLY A 90 1.07 8.47 -12.11
C GLY A 90 0.08 9.63 -12.00
N PRO A 91 -0.25 10.27 -13.15
CA PRO A 91 -1.06 11.50 -13.15
C PRO A 91 -2.52 11.29 -12.72
N GLU A 92 -3.00 10.07 -12.70
CA GLU A 92 -4.36 9.76 -12.24
C GLU A 92 -4.39 9.09 -10.86
N GLY A 93 -3.23 8.97 -10.21
CA GLY A 93 -3.10 8.22 -8.98
C GLY A 93 -3.08 6.72 -9.21
N ALA A 94 -3.17 5.97 -8.11
CA ALA A 94 -3.20 4.52 -8.20
C ALA A 94 -3.87 3.90 -6.98
N ILE A 95 -4.43 2.71 -7.19
CA ILE A 95 -4.87 1.81 -6.13
C ILE A 95 -4.00 0.58 -6.23
N VAL A 96 -3.33 0.24 -5.13
CA VAL A 96 -2.48 -0.94 -5.07
C VAL A 96 -2.84 -1.80 -3.87
N ILE A 97 -2.50 -3.07 -3.95
CA ILE A 97 -2.66 -4.01 -2.84
C ILE A 97 -1.26 -4.47 -2.46
N ASP A 98 -0.95 -4.40 -1.17
CA ASP A 98 0.31 -4.87 -0.61
C ASP A 98 0.07 -5.90 0.48
N ALA A 99 0.94 -6.91 0.52
CA ALA A 99 0.99 -7.88 1.60
C ALA A 99 2.41 -7.87 2.20
N PHE A 100 2.49 -7.90 3.53
CA PHE A 100 3.76 -7.84 4.26
C PHE A 100 3.89 -9.04 5.19
N GLY A 101 5.06 -9.62 5.25
CA GLY A 101 5.43 -10.64 6.21
C GLY A 101 6.84 -10.39 6.77
N PRO A 102 7.02 -10.32 8.10
CA PRO A 102 6.01 -10.36 9.15
C PRO A 102 5.07 -9.15 9.13
N ALA A 103 4.07 -9.15 9.99
CA ALA A 103 3.09 -8.07 10.08
C ALA A 103 3.77 -6.72 10.34
N ARG A 104 3.14 -5.65 9.85
CA ARG A 104 3.65 -4.26 10.01
C ARG A 104 3.33 -3.73 11.40
N ALA A 105 4.11 -4.15 12.39
CA ALA A 105 3.95 -3.71 13.77
C ALA A 105 4.17 -2.19 13.93
N ASP A 106 5.01 -1.60 13.10
CA ASP A 106 5.27 -0.15 13.08
C ASP A 106 4.02 0.65 12.71
N TRP A 107 3.12 0.11 11.90
CA TRP A 107 1.88 0.78 11.52
C TRP A 107 0.84 0.81 12.64
N ALA A 108 0.96 -0.05 13.64
CA ALA A 108 0.06 -0.05 14.78
C ALA A 108 0.13 1.26 15.60
N ALA A 109 1.26 1.99 15.52
CA ALA A 109 1.45 3.27 16.20
C ALA A 109 0.91 4.46 15.41
N ILE A 110 0.51 4.27 14.14
CA ILE A 110 -0.03 5.35 13.30
C ILE A 110 -1.50 5.57 13.68
N GLU A 111 -1.85 6.84 13.91
CA GLU A 111 -3.23 7.21 14.21
C GLU A 111 -4.11 6.97 12.99
N ARG A 112 -5.26 6.33 13.22
CA ARG A 112 -6.24 6.13 12.16
C ARG A 112 -7.01 7.43 11.92
N LEU A 113 -7.19 7.76 10.65
CA LEU A 113 -7.96 8.92 10.22
C LEU A 113 -9.46 8.65 10.36
N ASP A 114 -10.26 9.71 10.22
CA ASP A 114 -11.71 9.57 10.21
C ASP A 114 -12.18 8.66 9.07
N PRO A 115 -13.31 7.96 9.26
CA PRO A 115 -13.88 7.14 8.19
C PRO A 115 -14.10 7.95 6.92
N GLN A 116 -13.75 7.39 5.79
CA GLN A 116 -14.01 7.99 4.48
C GLN A 116 -14.24 6.90 3.45
N GLU A 117 -15.00 7.25 2.41
CA GLU A 117 -15.33 6.31 1.33
C GLU A 117 -14.07 5.87 0.61
N PRO A 118 -13.83 4.55 0.45
CA PRO A 118 -12.70 4.10 -0.34
C PRO A 118 -12.92 4.34 -1.83
N LEU A 119 -11.83 4.59 -2.55
CA LEU A 119 -11.90 4.74 -4.01
C LEU A 119 -12.12 3.41 -4.72
N TRP A 120 -11.78 2.33 -4.10
CA TRP A 120 -11.93 0.97 -4.63
C TRP A 120 -12.46 0.05 -3.53
N PRO A 121 -13.37 -0.89 -3.84
CA PRO A 121 -14.03 -1.07 -5.15
C PRO A 121 -14.96 0.09 -5.49
N THR A 122 -15.15 0.33 -6.79
CA THR A 122 -16.08 1.35 -7.26
C THR A 122 -17.51 0.86 -7.06
N ARG A 123 -18.36 1.73 -6.54
CA ARG A 123 -19.78 1.43 -6.31
C ARG A 123 -20.64 2.02 -7.42
#